data_7981b97e54aebcb64dcf2137f1ab6932
#
_entry.id   7981b97e54aebcb64dcf2137f1ab6932
#
_cell.length_a   1.000
_cell.length_b   1.000
_cell.length_c   1.000
_cell.angle_alpha   90.00
_cell.angle_beta   90.00
_cell.angle_gamma   90.00
#
_symmetry.space_group_name_H-M   'P 1'
#
loop_
_entity.id
_entity.type
_entity.pdbx_description
1 polymer ?
#
loop_
_entity_poly.entity_id
_entity_poly.type
_entity_poly.pdbx_seq_one_letter_code
_entity_poly.pdbx_strand_id
1 'polypeptide(L)'
;MKKFSLVLIGAVAVFIAQAEPIRNAAPLAERLGFKSTDKILIINVDDVGNSHAANAAVIDAMENGLATSSTIIVPGPWFPEIAAYAKSHPNSDFGVHLAHTSEWKTLKWGPVASKSDVPGLVDPQGYLWPDIMAVYKNSTPEQAYIEARAQIKKALDAGVDVTHIDSHMGTLQYNEAYFQIYRRLAKEFNLPLRMGSQELLAAQGGGHQRGQLDADGIICPDYLIHGDRKPKEPIRDYWKRSISALKPGVTELYIHASVAGEEIKHITNSWEDRAAEYELFTKDPEIRRLLDAQGVKRIGYRALRDLQRKSTSR
;
A
#
# COMPACT_ATOMS: atom_id res chain seq x y z
N MET A 1 -53.64 28.99 -44.75
CA MET A 1 -53.31 29.32 -43.35
C MET A 1 -52.61 28.10 -42.74
N LYS A 2 -51.31 28.10 -42.70
CA LYS A 2 -50.47 26.98 -42.08
C LYS A 2 -50.10 27.42 -40.68
N LYS A 3 -50.50 26.64 -39.68
CA LYS A 3 -50.16 26.86 -38.27
C LYS A 3 -48.77 26.26 -38.04
N PHE A 4 -47.81 27.08 -37.61
CA PHE A 4 -46.52 26.65 -37.09
C PHE A 4 -46.67 26.37 -35.60
N SER A 5 -46.43 25.12 -35.19
CA SER A 5 -46.31 24.77 -33.79
C SER A 5 -44.83 24.93 -33.36
N LEU A 6 -44.63 25.79 -32.38
CA LEU A 6 -43.33 26.04 -31.74
C LEU A 6 -43.12 24.94 -30.70
N VAL A 7 -42.11 24.07 -30.92
CA VAL A 7 -41.68 23.08 -29.92
C VAL A 7 -40.63 23.75 -29.02
N LEU A 8 -40.96 23.97 -27.78
CA LEU A 8 -40.06 24.48 -26.76
C LEU A 8 -39.18 23.30 -26.26
N ILE A 9 -37.91 23.28 -26.64
CA ILE A 9 -36.92 22.34 -26.08
C ILE A 9 -36.42 22.94 -24.76
N GLY A 10 -36.91 22.40 -23.64
CA GLY A 10 -36.40 22.73 -22.30
C GLY A 10 -35.05 22.11 -22.09
N ALA A 11 -33.99 22.91 -21.97
CA ALA A 11 -32.67 22.47 -21.55
C ALA A 11 -32.73 22.12 -20.06
N VAL A 12 -32.60 20.83 -19.73
CA VAL A 12 -32.38 20.38 -18.35
C VAL A 12 -30.90 20.60 -18.03
N ALA A 13 -30.62 21.64 -17.25
CA ALA A 13 -29.30 21.85 -16.68
C ALA A 13 -29.08 20.81 -15.59
N VAL A 14 -28.25 19.81 -15.87
CA VAL A 14 -27.75 18.89 -14.86
C VAL A 14 -26.72 19.64 -14.01
N PHE A 15 -27.12 20.11 -12.85
CA PHE A 15 -26.19 20.59 -11.83
C PHE A 15 -25.41 19.38 -11.27
N ILE A 16 -24.21 19.17 -11.76
CA ILE A 16 -23.24 18.33 -11.07
C ILE A 16 -22.81 19.12 -9.83
N ALA A 17 -23.39 18.79 -8.69
CA ALA A 17 -22.90 19.28 -7.41
C ALA A 17 -21.47 18.76 -7.24
N GLN A 18 -20.49 19.63 -7.48
CA GLN A 18 -19.12 19.39 -7.04
C GLN A 18 -19.15 19.37 -5.51
N ALA A 19 -18.95 18.19 -4.93
CA ALA A 19 -18.74 18.07 -3.50
C ALA A 19 -17.55 18.97 -3.12
N GLU A 20 -17.81 20.03 -2.36
CA GLU A 20 -16.77 20.87 -1.78
C GLU A 20 -15.87 19.95 -0.94
N PRO A 21 -14.53 20.05 -1.06
CA PRO A 21 -13.65 19.30 -0.18
C PRO A 21 -13.97 19.68 1.26
N ILE A 22 -14.03 18.70 2.16
CA ILE A 22 -14.22 18.91 3.60
C ILE A 22 -12.99 19.68 4.10
N ARG A 23 -13.01 21.00 3.89
CA ARG A 23 -12.04 21.95 4.42
C ARG A 23 -12.39 22.16 5.88
N ASN A 24 -11.82 21.36 6.79
CA ASN A 24 -11.59 21.73 8.20
C ASN A 24 -11.13 20.57 9.09
N ALA A 25 -10.64 19.45 8.56
CA ALA A 25 -9.93 18.53 9.42
C ALA A 25 -8.52 19.08 9.71
N ALA A 26 -8.11 19.07 10.99
CA ALA A 26 -6.74 19.38 11.35
C ALA A 26 -5.75 18.47 10.58
N PRO A 27 -4.51 18.93 10.32
CA PRO A 27 -3.48 18.12 9.68
C PRO A 27 -3.36 16.73 10.32
N LEU A 28 -3.07 15.70 9.52
CA LEU A 28 -2.99 14.32 10.02
C LEU A 28 -2.02 14.20 11.20
N ALA A 29 -0.90 14.90 11.16
CA ALA A 29 0.04 14.95 12.28
C ALA A 29 -0.61 15.40 13.59
N GLU A 30 -1.43 16.47 13.57
CA GLU A 30 -2.13 16.97 14.77
C GLU A 30 -3.22 15.99 15.25
N ARG A 31 -3.94 15.36 14.34
CA ARG A 31 -4.93 14.32 14.66
C ARG A 31 -4.27 13.11 15.33
N LEU A 32 -3.01 12.84 15.04
CA LEU A 32 -2.19 11.80 15.67
C LEU A 32 -1.51 12.26 16.98
N GLY A 33 -1.71 13.52 17.41
CA GLY A 33 -1.15 14.08 18.64
C GLY A 33 0.25 14.66 18.50
N PHE A 34 0.73 14.89 17.28
CA PHE A 34 2.00 15.57 16.98
C PHE A 34 1.77 17.04 16.63
N LYS A 35 2.87 17.79 16.47
CA LYS A 35 2.80 19.17 15.95
C LYS A 35 2.66 19.14 14.42
N SER A 36 1.97 20.12 13.83
CA SER A 36 1.89 20.27 12.37
C SER A 36 3.25 20.43 11.68
N THR A 37 4.28 20.87 12.44
CA THR A 37 5.65 21.02 11.96
C THR A 37 6.50 19.75 12.10
N ASP A 38 6.00 18.72 12.77
CA ASP A 38 6.75 17.47 12.96
C ASP A 38 6.84 16.67 11.64
N LYS A 39 8.00 16.07 11.41
CA LYS A 39 8.24 15.08 10.35
C LYS A 39 7.97 13.70 10.94
N ILE A 40 6.96 13.02 10.43
CA ILE A 40 6.53 11.71 10.91
C ILE A 40 6.73 10.71 9.78
N LEU A 41 7.36 9.58 10.07
CA LEU A 41 7.75 8.60 9.08
C LEU A 41 7.21 7.21 9.44
N ILE A 42 6.56 6.59 8.46
CA ILE A 42 6.26 5.17 8.42
C ILE A 42 7.30 4.52 7.50
N ILE A 43 8.03 3.52 8.02
CA ILE A 43 8.96 2.71 7.24
C ILE A 43 8.31 1.34 7.10
N ASN A 44 7.70 1.10 5.93
CA ASN A 44 7.05 -0.17 5.62
C ASN A 44 7.99 -1.10 4.88
N VAL A 45 7.92 -2.41 5.14
CA VAL A 45 8.64 -3.41 4.37
C VAL A 45 7.62 -4.23 3.59
N ASP A 46 7.68 -4.14 2.27
CA ASP A 46 6.78 -4.85 1.35
C ASP A 46 7.21 -6.30 1.12
N ASP A 47 6.35 -7.08 0.50
CA ASP A 47 6.58 -8.43 -0.01
C ASP A 47 6.84 -9.52 1.03
N VAL A 48 6.63 -9.30 2.33
CA VAL A 48 6.81 -10.37 3.31
C VAL A 48 5.81 -11.52 3.07
N GLY A 49 6.21 -12.74 3.33
CA GLY A 49 5.40 -13.93 3.02
C GLY A 49 5.67 -14.56 1.65
N ASN A 50 6.46 -13.90 0.80
CA ASN A 50 6.86 -14.48 -0.49
C ASN A 50 8.00 -15.51 -0.37
N SER A 51 8.98 -15.29 0.53
CA SER A 51 10.16 -16.12 0.72
C SER A 51 10.61 -16.11 2.18
N HIS A 52 11.37 -17.13 2.60
CA HIS A 52 11.97 -17.16 3.92
C HIS A 52 12.98 -16.03 4.12
N ALA A 53 13.77 -15.72 3.09
CA ALA A 53 14.76 -14.64 3.13
C ALA A 53 14.10 -13.27 3.37
N ALA A 54 12.92 -13.01 2.79
CA ALA A 54 12.15 -11.79 3.05
C ALA A 54 11.57 -11.79 4.47
N ASN A 55 10.99 -12.90 4.93
CA ASN A 55 10.45 -13.01 6.28
C ASN A 55 11.53 -12.75 7.35
N ALA A 56 12.69 -13.39 7.21
CA ALA A 56 13.82 -13.21 8.14
C ALA A 56 14.31 -11.75 8.18
N ALA A 57 14.44 -11.11 7.02
CA ALA A 57 14.84 -9.71 6.93
C ALA A 57 13.84 -8.77 7.58
N VAL A 58 12.54 -9.00 7.35
CA VAL A 58 11.47 -8.16 7.91
C VAL A 58 11.40 -8.30 9.43
N ILE A 59 11.44 -9.50 9.96
CA ILE A 59 11.43 -9.74 11.40
C ILE A 59 12.60 -8.99 12.07
N ASP A 60 13.83 -9.15 11.55
CA ASP A 60 14.99 -8.45 12.08
C ASP A 60 14.89 -6.92 11.94
N ALA A 61 14.38 -6.42 10.79
CA ALA A 61 14.20 -4.99 10.57
C ALA A 61 13.16 -4.35 11.52
N MET A 62 12.12 -5.10 11.91
CA MET A 62 11.11 -4.65 12.86
C MET A 62 11.57 -4.76 14.33
N GLU A 63 12.33 -5.80 14.68
CA GLU A 63 12.81 -6.01 16.05
C GLU A 63 14.02 -5.15 16.37
N ASN A 64 14.99 -5.08 15.48
CA ASN A 64 16.32 -4.50 15.73
C ASN A 64 16.62 -3.27 14.87
N GLY A 65 15.84 -3.06 13.82
CA GLY A 65 16.08 -2.03 12.80
C GLY A 65 15.21 -0.77 12.95
N LEU A 66 14.86 -0.23 11.80
CA LEU A 66 14.11 1.01 11.65
C LEU A 66 12.68 0.80 11.15
N ALA A 67 12.35 -0.41 10.65
CA ALA A 67 11.02 -0.72 10.13
C ALA A 67 9.95 -0.55 11.20
N THR A 68 8.83 0.09 10.84
CA THR A 68 7.72 0.38 11.74
C THR A 68 6.46 -0.38 11.38
N SER A 69 6.41 -0.92 10.18
CA SER A 69 5.33 -1.77 9.67
C SER A 69 5.82 -2.65 8.53
N SER A 70 5.00 -3.62 8.14
CA SER A 70 5.26 -4.45 6.96
C SER A 70 3.95 -4.92 6.35
N THR A 71 3.96 -5.28 5.05
CA THR A 71 2.79 -5.80 4.34
C THR A 71 3.02 -7.18 3.75
N ILE A 72 2.04 -8.07 4.01
CA ILE A 72 2.12 -9.50 3.76
C ILE A 72 1.49 -9.87 2.42
N ILE A 73 2.24 -10.52 1.53
CA ILE A 73 1.71 -11.25 0.38
C ILE A 73 1.06 -12.54 0.88
N VAL A 74 -0.25 -12.51 1.09
CA VAL A 74 -1.02 -13.63 1.67
C VAL A 74 -1.08 -14.88 0.77
N PRO A 75 -1.13 -14.76 -0.58
CA PRO A 75 -0.99 -15.92 -1.46
C PRO A 75 0.43 -16.48 -1.54
N GLY A 76 1.43 -15.78 -0.98
CA GLY A 76 2.82 -16.20 -0.99
C GLY A 76 3.07 -17.52 -0.25
N PRO A 77 4.03 -18.35 -0.71
CA PRO A 77 4.26 -19.69 -0.16
C PRO A 77 4.77 -19.68 1.28
N TRP A 78 5.38 -18.58 1.74
CA TRP A 78 5.89 -18.41 3.09
C TRP A 78 4.98 -17.61 4.02
N PHE A 79 3.73 -17.37 3.59
CA PHE A 79 2.70 -16.75 4.43
C PHE A 79 2.53 -17.44 5.80
N PRO A 80 2.49 -18.80 5.91
CA PRO A 80 2.28 -19.45 7.20
C PRO A 80 3.33 -19.08 8.25
N GLU A 81 4.60 -18.89 7.85
CA GLU A 81 5.68 -18.52 8.76
C GLU A 81 5.47 -17.13 9.34
N ILE A 82 5.22 -16.12 8.48
CA ILE A 82 5.02 -14.74 8.96
C ILE A 82 3.69 -14.57 9.69
N ALA A 83 2.66 -15.32 9.34
CA ALA A 83 1.39 -15.30 10.07
C ALA A 83 1.55 -15.87 11.49
N ALA A 84 2.34 -16.94 11.66
CA ALA A 84 2.65 -17.49 12.99
C ALA A 84 3.44 -16.48 13.83
N TYR A 85 4.42 -15.80 13.23
CA TYR A 85 5.17 -14.73 13.89
C TYR A 85 4.24 -13.57 14.30
N ALA A 86 3.43 -13.05 13.40
CA ALA A 86 2.49 -11.95 13.68
C ALA A 86 1.51 -12.30 14.81
N LYS A 87 0.98 -13.52 14.81
CA LYS A 87 0.09 -14.02 15.88
C LYS A 87 0.78 -14.05 17.24
N SER A 88 2.06 -14.42 17.31
CA SER A 88 2.81 -14.47 18.58
C SER A 88 3.35 -13.11 19.01
N HIS A 89 3.35 -12.10 18.11
CA HIS A 89 3.83 -10.74 18.34
C HIS A 89 2.72 -9.71 18.02
N PRO A 90 1.64 -9.65 18.80
CA PRO A 90 0.44 -8.85 18.48
C PRO A 90 0.69 -7.34 18.44
N ASN A 91 1.82 -6.87 18.96
CA ASN A 91 2.23 -5.48 18.89
C ASN A 91 2.97 -5.14 17.59
N SER A 92 3.41 -6.12 16.83
CA SER A 92 4.00 -5.92 15.50
C SER A 92 2.94 -5.41 14.52
N ASP A 93 3.34 -4.51 13.64
CA ASP A 93 2.43 -3.78 12.76
C ASP A 93 2.45 -4.41 11.36
N PHE A 94 1.48 -5.26 11.08
CA PHE A 94 1.34 -5.94 9.80
C PHE A 94 0.08 -5.51 9.05
N GLY A 95 0.24 -5.15 7.78
CA GLY A 95 -0.82 -4.97 6.80
C GLY A 95 -0.90 -6.14 5.82
N VAL A 96 -1.84 -6.05 4.87
CA VAL A 96 -1.95 -6.99 3.74
C VAL A 96 -1.51 -6.32 2.46
N HIS A 97 -0.50 -6.88 1.80
CA HIS A 97 -0.02 -6.52 0.47
C HIS A 97 -0.90 -7.23 -0.57
N LEU A 98 -2.00 -6.56 -0.97
CA LEU A 98 -3.02 -7.13 -1.84
C LEU A 98 -2.43 -7.49 -3.21
N ALA A 99 -2.15 -8.75 -3.43
CA ALA A 99 -1.49 -9.25 -4.64
C ALA A 99 -2.50 -9.77 -5.66
N HIS A 100 -2.51 -9.16 -6.85
CA HIS A 100 -3.25 -9.61 -8.02
C HIS A 100 -2.32 -10.06 -9.15
N THR A 101 -1.01 -9.97 -8.89
CA THR A 101 0.06 -10.36 -9.82
C THR A 101 1.03 -11.33 -9.17
N SER A 102 1.76 -12.08 -10.00
CA SER A 102 2.85 -12.98 -9.61
C SER A 102 3.94 -12.91 -10.68
N GLU A 103 4.82 -11.90 -10.58
CA GLU A 103 5.70 -11.45 -11.67
C GLU A 103 6.96 -12.28 -11.86
N TRP A 104 7.43 -13.00 -10.83
CA TRP A 104 8.71 -13.71 -10.92
C TRP A 104 8.61 -15.02 -11.71
N LYS A 105 9.74 -15.45 -12.29
CA LYS A 105 9.77 -16.64 -13.14
C LYS A 105 9.73 -17.95 -12.35
N THR A 106 10.45 -18.00 -11.26
CA THR A 106 10.73 -19.21 -10.48
C THR A 106 9.93 -19.32 -9.20
N LEU A 107 9.39 -18.20 -8.71
CA LEU A 107 8.52 -18.13 -7.55
C LEU A 107 7.16 -17.59 -7.99
N LYS A 108 6.13 -18.44 -7.93
CA LYS A 108 4.79 -18.15 -8.40
C LYS A 108 3.75 -18.49 -7.34
N TRP A 109 2.68 -17.73 -7.32
CA TRP A 109 1.52 -18.00 -6.49
C TRP A 109 0.22 -17.82 -7.28
N GLY A 110 -0.78 -18.61 -6.91
CA GLY A 110 -2.14 -18.47 -7.40
C GLY A 110 -3.01 -17.65 -6.45
N PRO A 111 -4.30 -17.45 -6.77
CA PRO A 111 -5.23 -16.73 -5.92
C PRO A 111 -5.53 -17.49 -4.63
N VAL A 112 -5.91 -16.74 -3.59
CA VAL A 112 -6.46 -17.26 -2.33
C VAL A 112 -7.92 -17.67 -2.51
N ALA A 113 -8.68 -16.92 -3.29
CA ALA A 113 -10.05 -17.26 -3.67
C ALA A 113 -10.07 -18.51 -4.58
N SER A 114 -11.24 -19.15 -4.69
CA SER A 114 -11.41 -20.24 -5.66
C SER A 114 -11.14 -19.72 -7.07
N LYS A 115 -10.36 -20.46 -7.87
CA LYS A 115 -10.11 -20.14 -9.28
C LYS A 115 -11.40 -20.04 -10.11
N SER A 116 -12.46 -20.74 -9.71
CA SER A 116 -13.78 -20.64 -10.35
C SER A 116 -14.45 -19.28 -10.10
N ASP A 117 -14.13 -18.59 -8.99
CA ASP A 117 -14.72 -17.31 -8.64
C ASP A 117 -13.95 -16.14 -9.26
N VAL A 118 -12.65 -16.36 -9.56
CA VAL A 118 -11.74 -15.36 -10.12
C VAL A 118 -11.01 -15.84 -11.38
N PRO A 119 -11.73 -16.43 -12.37
CA PRO A 119 -11.08 -17.07 -13.52
C PRO A 119 -10.24 -16.11 -14.35
N GLY A 120 -10.60 -14.82 -14.41
CA GLY A 120 -9.85 -13.81 -15.14
C GLY A 120 -8.55 -13.36 -14.46
N LEU A 121 -8.36 -13.66 -13.17
CA LEU A 121 -7.11 -13.37 -12.47
C LEU A 121 -6.04 -14.46 -12.67
N VAL A 122 -6.38 -15.57 -13.29
CA VAL A 122 -5.54 -16.77 -13.38
C VAL A 122 -5.00 -16.96 -14.79
N ASP A 123 -3.70 -17.13 -14.90
CA ASP A 123 -3.03 -17.46 -16.15
C ASP A 123 -3.27 -18.95 -16.54
N PRO A 124 -2.91 -19.38 -17.77
CA PRO A 124 -3.08 -20.76 -18.21
C PRO A 124 -2.36 -21.82 -17.37
N GLN A 125 -1.34 -21.43 -16.58
CA GLN A 125 -0.61 -22.30 -15.66
C GLN A 125 -1.27 -22.39 -14.28
N GLY A 126 -2.26 -21.53 -14.01
CA GLY A 126 -2.99 -21.51 -12.75
C GLY A 126 -2.43 -20.57 -11.70
N TYR A 127 -1.55 -19.62 -12.08
CA TYR A 127 -1.00 -18.58 -11.24
C TYR A 127 -1.67 -17.23 -11.51
N LEU A 128 -1.47 -16.25 -10.64
CA LEU A 128 -1.84 -14.87 -10.94
C LEU A 128 -0.99 -14.33 -12.09
N TRP A 129 -1.52 -13.37 -12.85
CA TRP A 129 -0.84 -12.76 -14.00
C TRP A 129 0.49 -12.12 -13.62
N PRO A 130 1.47 -12.06 -14.53
CA PRO A 130 2.79 -11.50 -14.22
C PRO A 130 2.83 -9.97 -14.14
N ASP A 131 1.82 -9.27 -14.62
CA ASP A 131 1.79 -7.80 -14.65
C ASP A 131 0.36 -7.24 -14.56
N ILE A 132 0.28 -5.96 -14.19
CA ILE A 132 -1.00 -5.26 -13.99
C ILE A 132 -1.82 -5.11 -15.27
N MET A 133 -1.18 -4.99 -16.44
CA MET A 133 -1.90 -4.82 -17.70
C MET A 133 -2.59 -6.12 -18.10
N ALA A 134 -1.96 -7.26 -17.81
CA ALA A 134 -2.58 -8.58 -18.00
C ALA A 134 -3.78 -8.75 -17.05
N VAL A 135 -3.69 -8.29 -15.80
CA VAL A 135 -4.82 -8.26 -14.86
C VAL A 135 -5.98 -7.44 -15.42
N TYR A 136 -5.74 -6.19 -15.84
CA TYR A 136 -6.80 -5.31 -16.36
C TYR A 136 -7.43 -5.83 -17.65
N LYS A 137 -6.64 -6.51 -18.50
CA LYS A 137 -7.12 -7.10 -19.76
C LYS A 137 -8.02 -8.31 -19.55
N ASN A 138 -7.71 -9.15 -18.58
CA ASN A 138 -8.31 -10.48 -18.48
C ASN A 138 -9.31 -10.61 -17.33
N SER A 139 -9.26 -9.74 -16.32
CA SER A 139 -10.13 -9.81 -15.14
C SER A 139 -11.11 -8.63 -15.05
N THR A 140 -12.00 -8.73 -14.10
CA THR A 140 -12.95 -7.66 -13.75
C THR A 140 -12.63 -7.10 -12.37
N PRO A 141 -13.02 -5.84 -12.08
CA PRO A 141 -12.91 -5.28 -10.73
C PRO A 141 -13.56 -6.15 -9.65
N GLU A 142 -14.70 -6.80 -9.94
CA GLU A 142 -15.36 -7.66 -8.96
C GLU A 142 -14.54 -8.92 -8.66
N GLN A 143 -13.86 -9.51 -9.63
CA GLN A 143 -12.95 -10.62 -9.38
C GLN A 143 -11.75 -10.17 -8.53
N ALA A 144 -11.22 -8.97 -8.78
CA ALA A 144 -10.16 -8.39 -7.95
C ALA A 144 -10.63 -8.14 -6.51
N TYR A 145 -11.89 -7.70 -6.34
CA TYR A 145 -12.48 -7.57 -5.00
C TYR A 145 -12.60 -8.92 -4.27
N ILE A 146 -13.11 -9.95 -4.96
CA ILE A 146 -13.28 -11.29 -4.37
C ILE A 146 -11.92 -11.81 -3.88
N GLU A 147 -10.89 -11.69 -4.70
CA GLU A 147 -9.53 -12.11 -4.36
C GLU A 147 -8.95 -11.30 -3.19
N ALA A 148 -8.96 -9.99 -3.28
CA ALA A 148 -8.41 -9.14 -2.24
C ALA A 148 -9.12 -9.35 -0.88
N ARG A 149 -10.44 -9.49 -0.92
CA ARG A 149 -11.24 -9.81 0.28
C ARG A 149 -10.85 -11.16 0.88
N ALA A 150 -10.61 -12.17 0.04
CA ALA A 150 -10.15 -13.48 0.49
C ALA A 150 -8.77 -13.41 1.14
N GLN A 151 -7.85 -12.60 0.59
CA GLN A 151 -6.53 -12.36 1.18
C GLN A 151 -6.63 -11.72 2.57
N ILE A 152 -7.42 -10.64 2.72
CA ILE A 152 -7.61 -9.98 4.02
C ILE A 152 -8.21 -10.96 5.05
N LYS A 153 -9.26 -11.69 4.65
CA LYS A 153 -9.90 -12.68 5.53
C LYS A 153 -8.92 -13.77 5.95
N LYS A 154 -8.14 -14.32 5.04
CA LYS A 154 -7.15 -15.36 5.35
C LYS A 154 -6.09 -14.87 6.34
N ALA A 155 -5.65 -13.60 6.22
CA ALA A 155 -4.73 -13.01 7.19
C ALA A 155 -5.36 -12.89 8.58
N LEU A 156 -6.61 -12.38 8.66
CA LEU A 156 -7.36 -12.26 9.91
C LEU A 156 -7.62 -13.63 10.55
N ASP A 157 -8.04 -14.62 9.76
CA ASP A 157 -8.33 -16.00 10.23
C ASP A 157 -7.04 -16.70 10.74
N ALA A 158 -5.87 -16.34 10.19
CA ALA A 158 -4.57 -16.79 10.68
C ALA A 158 -4.13 -16.10 12.00
N GLY A 159 -4.87 -15.09 12.45
CA GLY A 159 -4.60 -14.37 13.71
C GLY A 159 -3.70 -13.14 13.54
N VAL A 160 -3.52 -12.64 12.31
CA VAL A 160 -2.82 -11.36 12.05
C VAL A 160 -3.73 -10.21 12.45
N ASP A 161 -3.27 -9.30 13.31
CA ASP A 161 -3.95 -8.03 13.61
C ASP A 161 -3.67 -7.04 12.48
N VAL A 162 -4.44 -7.13 11.39
CA VAL A 162 -4.24 -6.32 10.18
C VAL A 162 -4.40 -4.84 10.50
N THR A 163 -3.37 -4.05 10.21
CA THR A 163 -3.32 -2.61 10.53
C THR A 163 -3.63 -1.72 9.33
N HIS A 164 -3.38 -2.18 8.11
CA HIS A 164 -3.61 -1.43 6.87
C HIS A 164 -3.64 -2.37 5.67
N ILE A 165 -3.98 -1.83 4.53
CA ILE A 165 -3.83 -2.51 3.25
C ILE A 165 -3.08 -1.62 2.26
N ASP A 166 -2.32 -2.26 1.39
CA ASP A 166 -1.69 -1.64 0.23
C ASP A 166 -1.86 -2.55 -1.00
N SER A 167 -1.27 -2.21 -2.12
CA SER A 167 -1.49 -2.94 -3.37
C SER A 167 -0.18 -3.27 -4.05
N HIS A 168 0.14 -4.56 -4.12
CA HIS A 168 1.28 -5.08 -4.86
C HIS A 168 1.28 -4.57 -6.30
N MET A 169 2.43 -4.06 -6.76
CA MET A 169 2.59 -3.40 -8.06
C MET A 169 1.60 -2.27 -8.36
N GLY A 170 0.84 -1.78 -7.36
CA GLY A 170 -0.15 -0.72 -7.54
C GLY A 170 -1.42 -1.14 -8.32
N THR A 171 -1.70 -2.43 -8.45
CA THR A 171 -2.82 -2.95 -9.24
C THR A 171 -4.16 -2.29 -8.92
N LEU A 172 -4.44 -2.04 -7.64
CA LEU A 172 -5.69 -1.39 -7.21
C LEU A 172 -5.62 0.15 -7.22
N GLN A 173 -4.50 0.75 -7.61
CA GLN A 173 -4.30 2.20 -7.55
C GLN A 173 -4.30 2.88 -8.92
N TYR A 174 -3.78 2.21 -9.96
CA TYR A 174 -3.55 2.83 -11.28
C TYR A 174 -4.75 2.77 -12.22
N ASN A 175 -5.80 2.04 -11.91
CA ASN A 175 -7.02 1.97 -12.71
C ASN A 175 -8.21 2.40 -11.86
N GLU A 176 -9.04 3.33 -12.37
CA GLU A 176 -10.14 3.91 -11.61
C GLU A 176 -11.16 2.86 -11.13
N ALA A 177 -11.53 1.89 -11.97
CA ALA A 177 -12.49 0.86 -11.58
C ALA A 177 -11.94 -0.05 -10.47
N TYR A 178 -10.62 -0.34 -10.50
CA TYR A 178 -9.95 -1.10 -9.45
C TYR A 178 -9.70 -0.25 -8.20
N PHE A 179 -9.49 1.05 -8.35
CA PHE A 179 -9.41 1.96 -7.20
C PHE A 179 -10.73 2.02 -6.40
N GLN A 180 -11.89 1.92 -7.05
CA GLN A 180 -13.16 1.81 -6.33
C GLN A 180 -13.24 0.53 -5.48
N ILE A 181 -12.61 -0.57 -5.93
CA ILE A 181 -12.49 -1.80 -5.13
C ILE A 181 -11.61 -1.58 -3.91
N TYR A 182 -10.47 -0.88 -4.08
CA TYR A 182 -9.55 -0.55 -2.99
C TYR A 182 -10.25 0.25 -1.88
N ARG A 183 -11.04 1.27 -2.26
CA ARG A 183 -11.89 2.05 -1.35
C ARG A 183 -12.93 1.18 -0.64
N ARG A 184 -13.63 0.31 -1.41
CA ARG A 184 -14.64 -0.61 -0.87
C ARG A 184 -14.06 -1.51 0.23
N LEU A 185 -12.88 -2.08 0.00
CA LEU A 185 -12.17 -2.92 0.97
C LEU A 185 -11.76 -2.13 2.22
N ALA A 186 -11.21 -0.93 2.06
CA ALA A 186 -10.84 -0.07 3.16
C ALA A 186 -12.03 0.26 4.08
N LYS A 187 -13.21 0.51 3.49
CA LYS A 187 -14.47 0.75 4.23
C LYS A 187 -14.97 -0.52 4.91
N GLU A 188 -15.01 -1.66 4.20
CA GLU A 188 -15.51 -2.92 4.71
C GLU A 188 -14.73 -3.38 5.95
N PHE A 189 -13.39 -3.28 5.90
CA PHE A 189 -12.52 -3.74 6.98
C PHE A 189 -12.10 -2.62 7.95
N ASN A 190 -12.53 -1.38 7.70
CA ASN A 190 -12.16 -0.18 8.45
C ASN A 190 -10.65 -0.06 8.64
N LEU A 191 -9.92 -0.04 7.51
CA LEU A 191 -8.47 -0.02 7.43
C LEU A 191 -7.96 1.21 6.65
N PRO A 192 -6.89 1.86 7.12
CA PRO A 192 -6.18 2.88 6.35
C PRO A 192 -5.49 2.28 5.11
N LEU A 193 -5.17 3.14 4.16
CA LEU A 193 -4.57 2.77 2.89
C LEU A 193 -3.20 3.40 2.69
N ARG A 194 -2.29 2.69 1.99
CA ARG A 194 -1.19 3.33 1.26
C ARG A 194 -1.75 4.07 0.05
N MET A 195 -1.37 5.35 -0.11
CA MET A 195 -1.78 6.15 -1.26
C MET A 195 -0.69 7.15 -1.65
N GLY A 196 -0.57 7.42 -2.95
CA GLY A 196 0.31 8.46 -3.47
C GLY A 196 0.00 9.83 -2.87
N SER A 197 1.00 10.71 -2.76
CA SER A 197 0.78 12.10 -2.38
C SER A 197 -0.15 12.82 -3.38
N GLN A 198 -0.79 13.90 -2.96
CA GLN A 198 -1.70 14.65 -3.82
C GLN A 198 -1.03 15.11 -5.12
N GLU A 199 0.24 15.56 -5.02
CA GLU A 199 1.02 16.01 -6.17
C GLU A 199 1.32 14.85 -7.13
N LEU A 200 1.70 13.68 -6.59
CA LEU A 200 1.97 12.49 -7.39
C LEU A 200 0.72 12.03 -8.14
N LEU A 201 -0.41 11.94 -7.44
CA LEU A 201 -1.67 11.54 -8.04
C LEU A 201 -2.16 12.53 -9.09
N ALA A 202 -2.05 13.84 -8.83
CA ALA A 202 -2.44 14.87 -9.80
C ALA A 202 -1.60 14.78 -11.08
N ALA A 203 -0.29 14.52 -10.96
CA ALA A 203 0.59 14.32 -12.11
C ALA A 203 0.22 13.08 -12.96
N GLN A 204 -0.43 12.08 -12.34
CA GLN A 204 -0.86 10.83 -12.98
C GLN A 204 -2.35 10.83 -13.38
N GLY A 205 -3.07 11.95 -13.24
CA GLY A 205 -4.49 12.06 -13.57
C GLY A 205 -5.45 11.57 -12.47
N GLY A 206 -4.92 11.11 -11.33
CA GLY A 206 -5.67 10.58 -10.18
C GLY A 206 -5.91 11.59 -9.05
N GLY A 207 -5.77 12.91 -9.30
CA GLY A 207 -5.83 13.94 -8.26
C GLY A 207 -7.13 14.00 -7.45
N HIS A 208 -8.24 13.43 -7.97
CA HIS A 208 -9.52 13.33 -7.28
C HIS A 208 -9.58 12.21 -6.23
N GLN A 209 -8.68 11.24 -6.30
CA GLN A 209 -8.75 10.01 -5.50
C GLN A 209 -8.63 10.28 -3.99
N ARG A 210 -7.73 11.19 -3.56
CA ARG A 210 -7.63 11.56 -2.14
C ARG A 210 -8.91 12.17 -1.60
N GLY A 211 -9.55 13.06 -2.36
CA GLY A 211 -10.84 13.63 -1.97
C GLY A 211 -11.93 12.57 -1.78
N GLN A 212 -11.91 11.51 -2.57
CA GLN A 212 -12.83 10.38 -2.40
C GLN A 212 -12.52 9.56 -1.12
N LEU A 213 -11.22 9.36 -0.79
CA LEU A 213 -10.82 8.69 0.46
C LEU A 213 -11.21 9.52 1.68
N ASP A 214 -10.99 10.83 1.63
CA ASP A 214 -11.37 11.77 2.71
C ASP A 214 -12.89 11.76 2.94
N ALA A 215 -13.69 11.77 1.86
CA ALA A 215 -15.16 11.69 1.94
C ALA A 215 -15.64 10.36 2.54
N ASP A 216 -14.88 9.28 2.36
CA ASP A 216 -15.15 7.97 2.97
C ASP A 216 -14.62 7.85 4.41
N GLY A 217 -13.90 8.84 4.92
CA GLY A 217 -13.24 8.81 6.24
C GLY A 217 -12.03 7.87 6.30
N ILE A 218 -11.46 7.53 5.15
CA ILE A 218 -10.29 6.64 5.04
C ILE A 218 -9.02 7.46 5.23
N ILE A 219 -8.18 7.05 6.16
CA ILE A 219 -6.90 7.70 6.44
C ILE A 219 -5.79 7.11 5.58
N CYS A 220 -4.96 7.98 5.00
CA CYS A 220 -3.72 7.61 4.33
C CYS A 220 -2.61 8.61 4.68
N PRO A 221 -1.33 8.22 4.63
CA PRO A 221 -0.20 9.15 4.83
C PRO A 221 -0.28 10.34 3.88
N ASP A 222 0.22 11.51 4.31
CA ASP A 222 0.21 12.73 3.47
C ASP A 222 1.10 12.56 2.24
N TYR A 223 2.24 11.87 2.41
CA TYR A 223 3.25 11.69 1.38
C TYR A 223 3.65 10.22 1.24
N LEU A 224 4.01 9.84 0.02
CA LEU A 224 4.61 8.55 -0.32
C LEU A 224 5.92 8.79 -1.06
N ILE A 225 7.01 8.20 -0.55
CA ILE A 225 8.28 8.15 -1.28
C ILE A 225 8.25 6.94 -2.19
N HIS A 226 8.16 7.17 -3.48
CA HIS A 226 8.04 6.14 -4.50
C HIS A 226 8.60 6.60 -5.86
N GLY A 227 9.40 5.73 -6.50
CA GLY A 227 9.65 5.76 -7.95
C GLY A 227 10.53 6.89 -8.49
N ASP A 228 11.16 7.72 -7.62
CA ASP A 228 11.99 8.84 -8.05
C ASP A 228 13.51 8.55 -8.03
N ARG A 229 13.90 7.26 -7.89
CA ARG A 229 15.30 6.84 -7.98
C ARG A 229 15.82 7.11 -9.39
N LYS A 230 16.93 7.86 -9.47
CA LYS A 230 17.54 8.20 -10.75
C LYS A 230 18.22 6.96 -11.38
N PRO A 231 18.32 6.89 -12.71
CA PRO A 231 19.06 5.82 -13.37
C PRO A 231 20.49 5.71 -12.81
N LYS A 232 20.89 4.50 -12.42
CA LYS A 232 22.21 4.20 -11.84
C LYS A 232 22.51 4.85 -10.48
N GLU A 233 21.56 5.53 -9.84
CA GLU A 233 21.73 6.03 -8.48
C GLU A 233 21.87 4.83 -7.53
N PRO A 234 22.95 4.75 -6.72
CA PRO A 234 23.07 3.72 -5.69
C PRO A 234 21.90 3.79 -4.71
N ILE A 235 21.38 2.64 -4.28
CA ILE A 235 20.21 2.58 -3.40
C ILE A 235 20.44 3.33 -2.09
N ARG A 236 21.66 3.30 -1.55
CA ARG A 236 22.07 4.08 -0.38
C ARG A 236 21.89 5.59 -0.59
N ASP A 237 22.37 6.11 -1.71
CA ASP A 237 22.31 7.56 -2.00
C ASP A 237 20.88 8.00 -2.24
N TYR A 238 20.08 7.15 -2.92
CA TYR A 238 18.64 7.35 -3.07
C TYR A 238 17.93 7.52 -1.72
N TRP A 239 18.13 6.60 -0.78
CA TRP A 239 17.49 6.67 0.52
C TRP A 239 17.98 7.86 1.35
N LYS A 240 19.27 8.19 1.32
CA LYS A 240 19.81 9.39 1.98
C LYS A 240 19.19 10.67 1.45
N ARG A 241 19.11 10.81 0.13
CA ARG A 241 18.48 11.95 -0.55
C ARG A 241 17.00 12.06 -0.18
N SER A 242 16.26 10.97 -0.28
CA SER A 242 14.84 10.92 -0.01
C SER A 242 14.50 11.27 1.44
N ILE A 243 15.24 10.72 2.40
CA ILE A 243 15.07 11.02 3.83
C ILE A 243 15.46 12.46 4.13
N SER A 244 16.52 12.99 3.50
CA SER A 244 16.91 14.40 3.70
C SER A 244 15.85 15.38 3.22
N ALA A 245 15.01 14.97 2.28
CA ALA A 245 13.94 15.79 1.69
C ALA A 245 12.59 15.67 2.41
N LEU A 246 12.49 14.96 3.54
CA LEU A 246 11.25 14.78 4.28
C LEU A 246 10.64 16.15 4.67
N LYS A 247 9.33 16.27 4.42
CA LYS A 247 8.52 17.45 4.76
C LYS A 247 7.78 17.24 6.09
N PRO A 248 7.32 18.32 6.77
CA PRO A 248 6.35 18.19 7.85
C PRO A 248 5.10 17.44 7.40
N GLY A 249 4.54 16.61 8.29
CA GLY A 249 3.41 15.72 8.01
C GLY A 249 3.80 14.24 8.09
N VAL A 250 2.90 13.36 7.70
CA VAL A 250 3.09 11.91 7.74
C VAL A 250 3.54 11.42 6.38
N THR A 251 4.76 10.90 6.31
CA THR A 251 5.34 10.29 5.11
C THR A 251 5.41 8.78 5.28
N GLU A 252 5.04 8.04 4.27
CA GLU A 252 5.41 6.63 4.13
C GLU A 252 6.58 6.50 3.15
N LEU A 253 7.57 5.71 3.51
CA LEU A 253 8.49 5.09 2.58
C LEU A 253 8.35 3.57 2.68
N TYR A 254 8.57 2.87 1.59
CA TYR A 254 8.60 1.41 1.62
C TYR A 254 9.87 0.87 0.97
N ILE A 255 10.35 -0.23 1.55
CA ILE A 255 11.50 -0.99 1.10
C ILE A 255 11.11 -2.44 0.85
N HIS A 256 11.96 -3.18 0.17
CA HIS A 256 11.76 -4.61 -0.11
C HIS A 256 12.89 -5.44 0.50
N ALA A 257 13.11 -5.31 1.80
CA ALA A 257 14.22 -5.95 2.48
C ALA A 257 14.23 -7.48 2.32
N SER A 258 15.42 -8.05 2.09
CA SER A 258 15.65 -9.50 2.07
C SER A 258 17.06 -9.83 2.51
N VAL A 259 17.22 -10.94 3.23
CA VAL A 259 18.55 -11.47 3.54
C VAL A 259 19.22 -11.93 2.25
N ALA A 260 20.48 -11.52 2.04
CA ALA A 260 21.26 -11.99 0.90
C ALA A 260 21.53 -13.51 1.00
N GLY A 261 21.29 -14.22 -0.09
CA GLY A 261 21.49 -15.67 -0.16
C GLY A 261 21.06 -16.25 -1.50
N GLU A 262 21.25 -17.55 -1.67
CA GLU A 262 20.91 -18.23 -2.92
C GLU A 262 19.40 -18.17 -3.21
N GLU A 263 18.54 -18.22 -2.20
CA GLU A 263 17.09 -18.12 -2.39
C GLU A 263 16.72 -16.85 -3.15
N ILE A 264 17.06 -15.67 -2.63
CA ILE A 264 16.62 -14.39 -3.23
C ILE A 264 17.28 -14.13 -4.59
N LYS A 265 18.52 -14.59 -4.82
CA LYS A 265 19.19 -14.48 -6.13
C LYS A 265 18.47 -15.25 -7.23
N HIS A 266 17.85 -16.38 -6.89
CA HIS A 266 17.06 -17.18 -7.83
C HIS A 266 15.64 -16.66 -8.03
N ILE A 267 15.13 -15.85 -7.10
CA ILE A 267 13.79 -15.29 -7.17
C ILE A 267 13.77 -14.03 -8.05
N THR A 268 14.68 -13.07 -7.81
CA THR A 268 14.60 -11.75 -8.46
C THR A 268 15.96 -11.18 -8.84
N ASN A 269 16.00 -10.44 -9.94
CA ASN A 269 17.18 -9.68 -10.38
C ASN A 269 17.44 -8.42 -9.50
N SER A 270 16.51 -8.01 -8.65
CA SER A 270 16.68 -6.89 -7.72
C SER A 270 17.20 -7.32 -6.34
N TRP A 271 17.75 -8.53 -6.23
CA TRP A 271 18.22 -9.08 -4.95
C TRP A 271 19.30 -8.23 -4.27
N GLU A 272 20.18 -7.57 -5.04
CA GLU A 272 21.22 -6.68 -4.50
C GLU A 272 20.64 -5.45 -3.81
N ASP A 273 19.65 -4.81 -4.45
CA ASP A 273 18.93 -3.68 -3.85
C ASP A 273 18.17 -4.10 -2.59
N ARG A 274 17.51 -5.27 -2.63
CA ARG A 274 16.77 -5.81 -1.47
C ARG A 274 17.68 -6.12 -0.29
N ALA A 275 18.85 -6.70 -0.56
CA ALA A 275 19.87 -6.96 0.46
C ALA A 275 20.46 -5.65 1.02
N ALA A 276 20.72 -4.68 0.16
CA ALA A 276 21.22 -3.37 0.58
C ALA A 276 20.18 -2.59 1.42
N GLU A 277 18.89 -2.66 1.08
CA GLU A 277 17.82 -2.08 1.90
C GLU A 277 17.73 -2.74 3.28
N TYR A 278 17.84 -4.07 3.34
CA TYR A 278 17.91 -4.77 4.63
C TYR A 278 19.08 -4.27 5.48
N GLU A 279 20.30 -4.21 4.93
CA GLU A 279 21.47 -3.72 5.66
C GLU A 279 21.30 -2.27 6.11
N LEU A 280 20.83 -1.37 5.22
CA LEU A 280 20.66 0.04 5.50
C LEU A 280 19.63 0.35 6.58
N PHE A 281 18.50 -0.35 6.57
CA PHE A 281 17.40 -0.08 7.48
C PHE A 281 17.43 -0.95 8.74
N THR A 282 18.33 -1.92 8.83
CA THR A 282 18.44 -2.80 9.99
C THR A 282 19.75 -2.60 10.75
N LYS A 283 20.90 -2.65 10.05
CA LYS A 283 22.23 -2.76 10.68
C LYS A 283 23.08 -1.49 10.57
N ASP A 284 22.95 -0.76 9.45
CA ASP A 284 23.75 0.45 9.22
C ASP A 284 23.24 1.62 10.05
N PRO A 285 24.09 2.24 10.90
CA PRO A 285 23.64 3.36 11.73
C PRO A 285 23.45 4.67 10.95
N GLU A 286 23.80 4.73 9.65
CA GLU A 286 23.80 5.97 8.90
C GLU A 286 22.36 6.54 8.73
N ILE A 287 21.42 5.70 8.31
CA ILE A 287 20.01 6.11 8.15
C ILE A 287 19.40 6.53 9.49
N ARG A 288 19.71 5.78 10.56
CA ARG A 288 19.26 6.15 11.92
C ARG A 288 19.76 7.52 12.32
N ARG A 289 21.07 7.78 12.17
CA ARG A 289 21.66 9.09 12.48
C ARG A 289 21.07 10.22 11.66
N LEU A 290 20.74 9.97 10.38
CA LEU A 290 20.11 10.96 9.51
C LEU A 290 18.69 11.30 9.96
N LEU A 291 17.90 10.31 10.37
CA LEU A 291 16.55 10.50 10.91
C LEU A 291 16.60 11.25 12.24
N ASP A 292 17.49 10.86 13.14
CA ASP A 292 17.66 11.48 14.46
C ASP A 292 18.10 12.96 14.35
N ALA A 293 19.04 13.24 13.45
CA ALA A 293 19.53 14.61 13.19
C ALA A 293 18.42 15.55 12.66
N GLN A 294 17.40 15.02 12.00
CA GLN A 294 16.25 15.78 11.52
C GLN A 294 15.08 15.80 12.50
N GLY A 295 15.17 15.13 13.65
CA GLY A 295 14.09 15.01 14.62
C GLY A 295 12.90 14.23 14.11
N VAL A 296 13.09 13.29 13.16
CA VAL A 296 12.03 12.49 12.56
C VAL A 296 11.44 11.54 13.60
N LYS A 297 10.12 11.55 13.71
CA LYS A 297 9.35 10.66 14.58
C LYS A 297 8.85 9.47 13.78
N ARG A 298 9.08 8.26 14.28
CA ARG A 298 8.66 7.03 13.59
C ARG A 298 7.40 6.46 14.22
N ILE A 299 6.43 6.09 13.38
CA ILE A 299 5.20 5.41 13.79
C ILE A 299 4.90 4.26 12.83
N GLY A 300 4.03 3.33 13.22
CA GLY A 300 3.45 2.34 12.33
C GLY A 300 2.04 2.73 11.88
N TYR A 301 1.46 1.93 10.99
CA TYR A 301 0.10 2.11 10.49
C TYR A 301 -0.98 1.87 11.56
N ARG A 302 -0.66 1.15 12.62
CA ARG A 302 -1.57 0.94 13.76
C ARG A 302 -2.09 2.28 14.30
N ALA A 303 -1.24 3.31 14.39
CA ALA A 303 -1.65 4.63 14.84
C ALA A 303 -2.73 5.26 13.93
N LEU A 304 -2.60 5.09 12.61
CA LEU A 304 -3.58 5.56 11.63
C LEU A 304 -4.88 4.77 11.73
N ARG A 305 -4.79 3.44 11.86
CA ARG A 305 -5.95 2.56 12.03
C ARG A 305 -6.76 2.94 13.27
N ASP A 306 -6.09 3.10 14.38
CA ASP A 306 -6.75 3.40 15.64
C ASP A 306 -7.40 4.79 15.63
N LEU A 307 -6.77 5.77 14.94
CA LEU A 307 -7.36 7.07 14.68
C LEU A 307 -8.62 6.96 13.80
N GLN A 308 -8.56 6.19 12.68
CA GLN A 308 -9.68 5.98 11.77
C GLN A 308 -10.87 5.35 12.50
N ARG A 309 -10.62 4.28 13.26
CA ARG A 309 -11.66 3.56 14.01
C ARG A 309 -12.32 4.42 15.08
N LYS A 310 -11.58 5.29 15.76
CA LYS A 310 -12.15 6.27 16.72
C LYS A 310 -13.08 7.28 16.04
N SER A 311 -12.77 7.66 14.81
CA SER A 311 -13.58 8.64 14.05
C SER A 311 -14.89 8.05 13.53
N THR A 312 -14.92 6.74 13.25
CA THR A 312 -16.12 6.04 12.76
C THR A 312 -17.06 5.56 13.87
N SER A 313 -16.61 5.59 15.13
CA SER A 313 -17.40 5.18 16.31
C SER A 313 -18.20 6.34 16.93
N ARG A 314 -18.15 7.52 16.35
CA ARG A 314 -18.91 8.72 16.73
C ARG A 314 -20.02 9.00 15.74
#